data_305957aa8fc2e19c9412b5f14dd5709d
#
_entry.id   305957aa8fc2e19c9412b5f14dd5709d
#
_cell.length_a   1.000
_cell.length_b   1.000
_cell.length_c   1.000
_cell.angle_alpha   90.00
_cell.angle_beta   90.00
_cell.angle_gamma   90.00
#
_symmetry.space_group_name_H-M   'P 1'
#
loop_
_entity.id
_entity.type
_entity.pdbx_description
1 polymer ?
#
loop_
_entity_poly.entity_id
_entity_poly.type
_entity_poly.pdbx_seq_one_letter_code
_entity_poly.pdbx_strand_id
1 'polypeptide(L)'
;MKKLITIVGPTAVGKTDLTLALAKGYNGEVISGDAYQVYKQLNIGTAKPTTDELAAVPHHLINILEPDDDYSVSIFQQQAKSLINQLNDNHVVPILSGGTGLYVQSLLENYNFNDIKPNTKLRIELDELYTEYGVDGLREYAQNLAEKGGIEIKYTDKHRLYRAIELMTAGDYKSLIKQTKEGLSYKGPVIGLQRERSDLYDRINRRVEIMFEKGLVDEVKQLLKSGVNPNCQAFKGIGYKEVVQYLEGLISYDACVDLIQKNTRHFAKRQITWYKRMPYIEWITIDSQTTEAEIYGMVCNIIDSSF
;
A
#
# COMPACT_ATOMS: atom_id res chain seq x y z
N MET A 1 10.08 22.46 9.00
CA MET A 1 9.61 21.19 8.41
C MET A 1 8.31 21.45 7.68
N LYS A 2 8.07 20.82 6.53
CA LYS A 2 6.80 20.85 5.80
C LYS A 2 5.72 20.13 6.60
N LYS A 3 4.48 20.60 6.51
CA LYS A 3 3.33 20.01 7.20
C LYS A 3 2.84 18.77 6.46
N LEU A 4 2.37 17.76 7.21
CA LEU A 4 1.70 16.57 6.66
C LEU A 4 0.80 15.95 7.74
N ILE A 5 -0.48 15.81 7.45
CA ILE A 5 -1.38 14.96 8.24
C ILE A 5 -1.34 13.56 7.65
N THR A 6 -1.20 12.53 8.47
CA THR A 6 -1.16 11.15 7.97
C THR A 6 -2.22 10.31 8.66
N ILE A 7 -3.11 9.69 7.85
CA ILE A 7 -4.18 8.80 8.31
C ILE A 7 -3.88 7.37 7.85
N VAL A 8 -3.64 6.48 8.80
CA VAL A 8 -3.33 5.07 8.52
C VAL A 8 -4.31 4.13 9.20
N GLY A 9 -4.26 2.88 8.80
CA GLY A 9 -5.08 1.82 9.38
C GLY A 9 -5.43 0.75 8.36
N PRO A 10 -6.03 -0.37 8.79
CA PRO A 10 -6.38 -1.46 7.90
C PRO A 10 -7.44 -1.07 6.88
N THR A 11 -7.58 -1.89 5.83
CA THR A 11 -8.72 -1.75 4.92
C THR A 11 -10.05 -1.89 5.67
N ALA A 12 -11.10 -1.25 5.20
CA ALA A 12 -12.44 -1.22 5.79
C ALA A 12 -12.56 -0.55 7.17
N VAL A 13 -11.53 0.10 7.71
CA VAL A 13 -11.59 0.75 9.04
C VAL A 13 -12.38 2.06 9.04
N GLY A 14 -12.54 2.75 7.89
CA GLY A 14 -13.25 4.04 7.77
C GLY A 14 -12.33 5.24 7.46
N LYS A 15 -11.16 5.02 6.84
CA LYS A 15 -10.23 6.11 6.50
C LYS A 15 -10.78 7.11 5.50
N THR A 16 -11.50 6.65 4.47
CA THR A 16 -11.93 7.49 3.34
C THR A 16 -12.82 8.65 3.83
N ASP A 17 -13.89 8.33 4.54
CA ASP A 17 -14.86 9.32 5.03
C ASP A 17 -14.19 10.37 5.93
N LEU A 18 -13.35 9.89 6.87
CA LEU A 18 -12.57 10.77 7.74
C LEU A 18 -11.61 11.67 6.94
N THR A 19 -10.90 11.10 5.97
CA THR A 19 -9.93 11.85 5.15
C THR A 19 -10.59 12.95 4.35
N LEU A 20 -11.77 12.68 3.78
CA LEU A 20 -12.58 13.67 3.05
C LEU A 20 -13.07 14.80 3.97
N ALA A 21 -13.56 14.45 5.16
CA ALA A 21 -13.99 15.44 6.15
C ALA A 21 -12.83 16.35 6.58
N LEU A 22 -11.66 15.77 6.86
CA LEU A 22 -10.45 16.53 7.22
C LEU A 22 -9.97 17.42 6.09
N ALA A 23 -9.97 16.93 4.84
CA ALA A 23 -9.57 17.74 3.70
C ALA A 23 -10.44 18.98 3.52
N LYS A 24 -11.76 18.83 3.70
CA LYS A 24 -12.69 19.98 3.71
C LYS A 24 -12.47 20.94 4.88
N GLY A 25 -12.22 20.40 6.09
CA GLY A 25 -12.08 21.22 7.29
C GLY A 25 -10.75 21.99 7.39
N TYR A 26 -9.67 21.44 6.83
CA TYR A 26 -8.32 21.99 6.94
C TYR A 26 -7.78 22.61 5.65
N ASN A 27 -8.61 22.89 4.65
CA ASN A 27 -8.17 23.35 3.32
C ASN A 27 -7.07 22.42 2.78
N GLY A 28 -7.36 21.12 2.77
CA GLY A 28 -6.38 20.10 2.44
C GLY A 28 -6.68 19.36 1.13
N GLU A 29 -5.66 18.69 0.63
CA GLU A 29 -5.76 17.76 -0.51
C GLU A 29 -5.20 16.40 -0.13
N VAL A 30 -5.80 15.35 -0.70
CA VAL A 30 -5.49 13.97 -0.34
C VAL A 30 -4.38 13.41 -1.23
N ILE A 31 -3.39 12.78 -0.61
CA ILE A 31 -2.37 11.97 -1.29
C ILE A 31 -2.65 10.51 -0.96
N SER A 32 -2.96 9.68 -1.96
CA SER A 32 -3.21 8.26 -1.75
C SER A 32 -1.91 7.51 -1.48
N GLY A 33 -1.83 6.86 -0.31
CA GLY A 33 -0.76 5.93 0.06
C GLY A 33 -1.13 4.47 -0.22
N ASP A 34 -1.83 4.21 -1.32
CA ASP A 34 -2.24 2.87 -1.76
C ASP A 34 -1.50 2.43 -3.01
N ALA A 35 -1.05 1.18 -3.06
CA ALA A 35 -0.25 0.66 -4.18
C ALA A 35 -1.08 0.26 -5.42
N TYR A 36 -2.42 0.22 -5.31
CA TYR A 36 -3.30 -0.24 -6.38
C TYR A 36 -4.26 0.84 -6.89
N GLN A 37 -4.65 1.83 -6.06
CA GLN A 37 -5.51 2.93 -6.50
C GLN A 37 -4.86 3.84 -7.54
N VAL A 38 -3.55 3.72 -7.72
CA VAL A 38 -2.75 4.43 -8.72
C VAL A 38 -3.13 4.03 -10.15
N TYR A 39 -3.61 2.81 -10.36
CA TYR A 39 -3.96 2.29 -11.69
C TYR A 39 -5.33 2.76 -12.14
N LYS A 40 -5.42 3.22 -13.38
CA LYS A 40 -6.70 3.51 -14.04
C LYS A 40 -7.54 2.24 -14.19
N GLN A 41 -8.85 2.39 -14.27
CA GLN A 41 -9.83 1.31 -14.50
C GLN A 41 -9.92 0.25 -13.39
N LEU A 42 -9.02 0.20 -12.43
CA LEU A 42 -9.10 -0.65 -11.25
C LEU A 42 -9.85 0.12 -10.14
N ASN A 43 -11.17 0.15 -10.19
CA ASN A 43 -11.99 1.01 -9.32
C ASN A 43 -12.64 0.23 -8.18
N ILE A 44 -13.35 -0.85 -8.52
CA ILE A 44 -14.15 -1.61 -7.58
C ILE A 44 -13.24 -2.44 -6.65
N GLY A 45 -12.35 -3.25 -7.23
CA GLY A 45 -11.47 -4.13 -6.46
C GLY A 45 -10.47 -3.41 -5.57
N THR A 46 -10.08 -2.17 -5.91
CA THR A 46 -9.21 -1.34 -5.07
C THR A 46 -9.96 -0.50 -4.05
N ALA A 47 -11.30 -0.58 -4.03
CA ALA A 47 -12.16 0.33 -3.24
C ALA A 47 -11.76 1.80 -3.42
N LYS A 48 -11.54 2.21 -4.66
CA LYS A 48 -11.17 3.58 -5.01
C LYS A 48 -12.29 4.54 -4.61
N PRO A 49 -11.98 5.78 -4.21
CA PRO A 49 -13.01 6.79 -4.00
C PRO A 49 -13.92 6.95 -5.23
N THR A 50 -15.19 7.16 -4.98
CA THR A 50 -16.21 7.37 -6.02
C THR A 50 -15.94 8.67 -6.81
N THR A 51 -16.60 8.81 -7.95
CA THR A 51 -16.51 10.04 -8.76
C THR A 51 -16.91 11.28 -7.94
N ASP A 52 -17.97 11.17 -7.13
CA ASP A 52 -18.44 12.28 -6.29
C ASP A 52 -17.44 12.62 -5.19
N GLU A 53 -16.81 11.62 -4.56
CA GLU A 53 -15.75 11.83 -3.57
C GLU A 53 -14.51 12.47 -4.19
N LEU A 54 -14.11 12.05 -5.39
CA LEU A 54 -12.99 12.64 -6.14
C LEU A 54 -13.29 14.08 -6.58
N ALA A 55 -14.54 14.38 -6.90
CA ALA A 55 -14.98 15.74 -7.25
C ALA A 55 -15.07 16.67 -6.02
N ALA A 56 -15.37 16.10 -4.84
CA ALA A 56 -15.54 16.87 -3.61
C ALA A 56 -14.22 17.38 -3.01
N VAL A 57 -13.11 16.68 -3.23
CA VAL A 57 -11.77 17.00 -2.71
C VAL A 57 -10.73 16.57 -3.73
N PRO A 58 -9.70 17.39 -4.02
CA PRO A 58 -8.60 16.96 -4.89
C PRO A 58 -7.83 15.76 -4.30
N HIS A 59 -7.61 14.75 -5.15
CA HIS A 59 -6.86 13.55 -4.81
C HIS A 59 -5.67 13.38 -5.75
N HIS A 60 -4.53 13.05 -5.17
CA HIS A 60 -3.29 12.78 -5.89
C HIS A 60 -2.89 11.31 -5.78
N LEU A 61 -2.14 10.83 -6.75
CA LEU A 61 -1.66 9.45 -6.88
C LEU A 61 -2.82 8.42 -6.98
N ILE A 62 -3.92 8.86 -7.62
CA ILE A 62 -5.05 8.02 -8.01
C ILE A 62 -5.22 8.15 -9.53
N ASN A 63 -5.46 7.04 -10.24
CA ASN A 63 -5.69 7.01 -11.69
C ASN A 63 -4.56 7.64 -12.53
N ILE A 64 -3.31 7.48 -12.16
CA ILE A 64 -2.16 8.09 -12.84
C ILE A 64 -1.41 7.12 -13.76
N LEU A 65 -1.64 5.81 -13.66
CA LEU A 65 -0.95 4.78 -14.44
C LEU A 65 -1.92 3.88 -15.18
N GLU A 66 -1.47 3.35 -16.31
CA GLU A 66 -2.19 2.26 -16.98
C GLU A 66 -1.98 0.94 -16.21
N PRO A 67 -2.89 -0.05 -16.34
CA PRO A 67 -2.79 -1.30 -15.56
C PRO A 67 -1.50 -2.10 -15.79
N ASP A 68 -0.90 -2.00 -16.97
CA ASP A 68 0.34 -2.70 -17.33
C ASP A 68 1.62 -1.96 -16.88
N ASP A 69 1.50 -0.75 -16.35
CA ASP A 69 2.65 0.01 -15.86
C ASP A 69 3.14 -0.53 -14.50
N ASP A 70 4.45 -0.42 -14.27
CA ASP A 70 5.06 -0.74 -12.99
C ASP A 70 5.02 0.45 -12.03
N TYR A 71 4.68 0.19 -10.77
CA TYR A 71 4.73 1.20 -9.70
C TYR A 71 5.49 0.69 -8.48
N SER A 72 6.46 1.45 -8.04
CA SER A 72 7.32 1.08 -6.91
C SER A 72 7.20 2.04 -5.73
N VAL A 73 7.63 1.58 -4.55
CA VAL A 73 7.72 2.43 -3.35
C VAL A 73 8.64 3.63 -3.55
N SER A 74 9.70 3.51 -4.36
CA SER A 74 10.61 4.60 -4.68
C SER A 74 9.92 5.67 -5.53
N ILE A 75 9.18 5.27 -6.57
CA ILE A 75 8.38 6.19 -7.40
C ILE A 75 7.33 6.89 -6.55
N PHE A 76 6.59 6.14 -5.73
CA PHE A 76 5.63 6.71 -4.79
C PHE A 76 6.28 7.77 -3.89
N GLN A 77 7.41 7.44 -3.26
CA GLN A 77 8.08 8.36 -2.33
C GLN A 77 8.50 9.66 -3.03
N GLN A 78 9.07 9.59 -4.23
CA GLN A 78 9.48 10.76 -5.01
C GLN A 78 8.28 11.65 -5.37
N GLN A 79 7.21 11.05 -5.89
CA GLN A 79 5.99 11.78 -6.26
C GLN A 79 5.31 12.39 -5.04
N ALA A 80 5.17 11.65 -3.94
CA ALA A 80 4.56 12.14 -2.72
C ALA A 80 5.37 13.30 -2.10
N LYS A 81 6.72 13.21 -2.08
CA LYS A 81 7.58 14.31 -1.62
C LYS A 81 7.39 15.59 -2.45
N SER A 82 7.33 15.46 -3.78
CA SER A 82 7.10 16.58 -4.68
C SER A 82 5.74 17.24 -4.40
N LEU A 83 4.68 16.44 -4.30
CA LEU A 83 3.33 16.92 -3.99
C LEU A 83 3.25 17.61 -2.62
N ILE A 84 3.83 17.01 -1.58
CA ILE A 84 3.85 17.61 -0.23
C ILE A 84 4.53 18.98 -0.27
N ASN A 85 5.65 19.12 -0.99
CA ASN A 85 6.33 20.41 -1.13
C ASN A 85 5.45 21.42 -1.84
N GLN A 86 4.90 21.07 -3.00
CA GLN A 86 4.02 21.93 -3.80
C GLN A 86 2.80 22.39 -3.01
N LEU A 87 2.11 21.49 -2.31
CA LEU A 87 0.92 21.82 -1.53
C LEU A 87 1.26 22.78 -0.37
N ASN A 88 2.34 22.49 0.37
CA ASN A 88 2.79 23.39 1.43
C ASN A 88 3.16 24.79 0.91
N ASP A 89 3.81 24.87 -0.25
CA ASP A 89 4.18 26.16 -0.85
C ASP A 89 2.96 26.97 -1.31
N ASN A 90 1.87 26.27 -1.63
CA ASN A 90 0.56 26.87 -1.96
C ASN A 90 -0.37 27.05 -0.73
N HIS A 91 0.14 26.86 0.49
CA HIS A 91 -0.65 26.96 1.73
C HIS A 91 -1.83 25.98 1.81
N VAL A 92 -1.74 24.84 1.12
CA VAL A 92 -2.68 23.72 1.17
C VAL A 92 -2.12 22.64 2.09
N VAL A 93 -2.95 22.05 2.94
CA VAL A 93 -2.52 21.01 3.88
C VAL A 93 -2.51 19.64 3.17
N PRO A 94 -1.33 18.99 2.98
CA PRO A 94 -1.32 17.65 2.43
C PRO A 94 -1.80 16.64 3.47
N ILE A 95 -2.70 15.75 3.05
CA ILE A 95 -3.24 14.67 3.88
C ILE A 95 -2.90 13.33 3.21
N LEU A 96 -1.94 12.61 3.77
CA LEU A 96 -1.60 11.26 3.31
C LEU A 96 -2.59 10.27 3.91
N SER A 97 -3.31 9.57 3.05
CA SER A 97 -4.25 8.53 3.48
C SER A 97 -3.94 7.23 2.77
N GLY A 98 -3.70 6.14 3.50
CA GLY A 98 -3.41 4.88 2.84
C GLY A 98 -3.28 3.67 3.75
N GLY A 99 -3.25 2.51 3.10
CA GLY A 99 -3.11 1.20 3.75
C GLY A 99 -1.79 0.49 3.44
N THR A 100 -0.99 0.97 2.49
CA THR A 100 0.29 0.34 2.12
C THR A 100 1.38 0.77 3.08
N GLY A 101 1.59 -0.02 4.14
CA GLY A 101 2.48 0.33 5.25
C GLY A 101 3.90 0.70 4.81
N LEU A 102 4.49 -0.01 3.83
CA LEU A 102 5.81 0.30 3.30
C LEU A 102 5.86 1.69 2.64
N TYR A 103 4.82 2.07 1.90
CA TYR A 103 4.74 3.38 1.24
C TYR A 103 4.74 4.51 2.27
N VAL A 104 3.81 4.41 3.23
CA VAL A 104 3.69 5.41 4.30
C VAL A 104 4.99 5.50 5.10
N GLN A 105 5.53 4.38 5.55
CA GLN A 105 6.74 4.35 6.37
C GLN A 105 7.95 4.91 5.61
N SER A 106 8.13 4.54 4.35
CA SER A 106 9.25 5.02 3.54
C SER A 106 9.25 6.54 3.36
N LEU A 107 8.05 7.12 3.22
CA LEU A 107 7.88 8.56 3.10
C LEU A 107 8.16 9.29 4.41
N LEU A 108 7.56 8.81 5.51
CA LEU A 108 7.67 9.43 6.83
C LEU A 108 9.09 9.34 7.42
N GLU A 109 9.74 8.20 7.28
CA GLU A 109 11.10 7.93 7.78
C GLU A 109 12.19 8.24 6.73
N ASN A 110 11.84 8.84 5.61
CA ASN A 110 12.75 9.25 4.54
C ASN A 110 13.70 8.14 4.07
N TYR A 111 13.15 6.98 3.72
CA TYR A 111 13.97 5.87 3.24
C TYR A 111 14.82 6.29 2.05
N ASN A 112 16.08 5.91 2.07
CA ASN A 112 16.98 6.12 0.94
C ASN A 112 16.88 4.90 0.02
N PHE A 113 16.31 5.08 -1.16
CA PHE A 113 16.27 4.07 -2.20
C PHE A 113 17.42 4.29 -3.17
N ASN A 114 18.06 3.19 -3.56
CA ASN A 114 19.07 3.23 -4.62
C ASN A 114 18.42 3.33 -6.00
N ASP A 115 19.17 3.84 -6.98
CA ASP A 115 18.71 3.98 -8.37
C ASP A 115 18.89 2.70 -9.20
N ILE A 116 19.34 1.60 -8.60
CA ILE A 116 19.55 0.33 -9.29
C ILE A 116 18.19 -0.27 -9.67
N LYS A 117 17.95 -0.32 -10.98
CA LYS A 117 16.73 -0.92 -11.53
C LYS A 117 16.73 -2.45 -11.38
N PRO A 118 15.55 -3.08 -11.31
CA PRO A 118 15.44 -4.53 -11.38
C PRO A 118 16.14 -5.09 -12.62
N ASN A 119 16.92 -6.14 -12.44
CA ASN A 119 17.63 -6.81 -13.52
C ASN A 119 16.82 -8.01 -14.03
N THR A 120 16.08 -7.82 -15.11
CA THR A 120 15.19 -8.84 -15.68
C THR A 120 15.94 -10.14 -16.04
N LYS A 121 17.16 -10.04 -16.59
CA LYS A 121 17.95 -11.22 -16.95
C LYS A 121 18.33 -12.02 -15.70
N LEU A 122 18.87 -11.35 -14.69
CA LEU A 122 19.22 -11.99 -13.43
C LEU A 122 17.98 -12.60 -12.74
N ARG A 123 16.80 -11.96 -12.83
CA ARG A 123 15.57 -12.51 -12.26
C ARG A 123 15.13 -13.80 -12.91
N ILE A 124 15.32 -13.97 -14.22
CA ILE A 124 15.05 -15.24 -14.92
C ILE A 124 15.95 -16.32 -14.35
N GLU A 125 17.25 -16.07 -14.22
CA GLU A 125 18.21 -17.01 -13.63
C GLU A 125 17.85 -17.38 -12.18
N LEU A 126 17.38 -16.39 -11.38
CA LEU A 126 16.92 -16.62 -10.03
C LEU A 126 15.58 -17.36 -9.95
N ASP A 127 14.69 -17.19 -10.94
CA ASP A 127 13.44 -17.97 -11.02
C ASP A 127 13.73 -19.44 -11.34
N GLU A 128 14.71 -19.74 -12.19
CA GLU A 128 15.19 -21.10 -12.45
C GLU A 128 15.80 -21.73 -11.19
N LEU A 129 16.69 -21.01 -10.52
CA LEU A 129 17.28 -21.43 -9.23
C LEU A 129 16.23 -21.69 -8.16
N TYR A 130 15.22 -20.80 -8.07
CA TYR A 130 14.11 -20.98 -7.13
C TYR A 130 13.25 -22.20 -7.47
N THR A 131 13.03 -22.47 -8.74
CA THR A 131 12.24 -23.63 -9.20
C THR A 131 12.93 -24.94 -8.85
N GLU A 132 14.25 -24.99 -8.95
CA GLU A 132 15.04 -26.20 -8.71
C GLU A 132 15.32 -26.42 -7.20
N TYR A 133 15.71 -25.38 -6.47
CA TYR A 133 16.20 -25.50 -5.08
C TYR A 133 15.35 -24.72 -4.04
N GLY A 134 14.26 -24.10 -4.46
CA GLY A 134 13.39 -23.34 -3.56
C GLY A 134 14.05 -22.08 -2.96
N VAL A 135 13.54 -21.65 -1.82
CA VAL A 135 14.06 -20.46 -1.11
C VAL A 135 15.45 -20.69 -0.52
N ASP A 136 15.80 -21.96 -0.23
CA ASP A 136 17.10 -22.30 0.37
C ASP A 136 18.23 -22.13 -0.65
N GLY A 137 18.04 -22.51 -1.92
CA GLY A 137 19.01 -22.22 -2.98
C GLY A 137 19.24 -20.72 -3.19
N LEU A 138 18.19 -19.92 -3.16
CA LEU A 138 18.33 -18.45 -3.22
C LEU A 138 19.10 -17.90 -2.02
N ARG A 139 18.87 -18.46 -0.83
CA ARG A 139 19.55 -18.03 0.40
C ARG A 139 21.04 -18.36 0.32
N GLU A 140 21.39 -19.56 -0.10
CA GLU A 140 22.79 -19.97 -0.27
C GLU A 140 23.50 -19.08 -1.29
N TYR A 141 22.87 -18.81 -2.44
CA TYR A 141 23.42 -17.91 -3.45
C TYR A 141 23.63 -16.49 -2.90
N ALA A 142 22.65 -15.97 -2.16
CA ALA A 142 22.75 -14.65 -1.51
C ALA A 142 23.85 -14.61 -0.45
N GLN A 143 24.04 -15.66 0.35
CA GLN A 143 25.09 -15.76 1.35
C GLN A 143 26.48 -15.74 0.72
N ASN A 144 26.69 -16.52 -0.36
CA ASN A 144 27.96 -16.54 -1.09
C ASN A 144 28.33 -15.15 -1.66
N LEU A 145 27.35 -14.34 -2.09
CA LEU A 145 27.59 -12.97 -2.51
C LEU A 145 27.86 -12.05 -1.30
N ALA A 146 27.13 -12.22 -0.21
CA ALA A 146 27.25 -11.41 1.01
C ALA A 146 28.64 -11.56 1.66
N GLU A 147 29.19 -12.77 1.67
CA GLU A 147 30.56 -13.05 2.16
C GLU A 147 31.63 -12.21 1.40
N LYS A 148 31.51 -12.09 0.09
CA LYS A 148 32.39 -11.26 -0.74
C LYS A 148 32.34 -9.78 -0.35
N GLY A 149 31.19 -9.31 0.12
CA GLY A 149 30.96 -7.93 0.58
C GLY A 149 31.16 -7.71 2.08
N GLY A 150 31.48 -8.75 2.84
CA GLY A 150 31.64 -8.67 4.30
C GLY A 150 30.33 -8.33 5.03
N ILE A 151 29.16 -8.70 4.50
CA ILE A 151 27.86 -8.44 5.11
C ILE A 151 27.12 -9.75 5.41
N GLU A 152 26.13 -9.68 6.30
CA GLU A 152 25.27 -10.82 6.64
C GLU A 152 23.86 -10.61 6.08
N ILE A 153 23.31 -11.63 5.42
CA ILE A 153 21.94 -11.63 4.88
C ILE A 153 21.06 -12.55 5.73
N LYS A 154 19.98 -11.98 6.30
CA LYS A 154 19.00 -12.70 7.15
C LYS A 154 17.62 -12.82 6.50
N TYR A 155 17.52 -12.63 5.18
CA TYR A 155 16.24 -12.70 4.49
C TYR A 155 15.81 -14.16 4.25
N THR A 156 14.51 -14.39 4.40
CA THR A 156 13.85 -15.68 4.15
C THR A 156 12.76 -15.58 3.08
N ASP A 157 12.52 -14.38 2.59
CA ASP A 157 11.48 -14.06 1.60
C ASP A 157 12.10 -13.96 0.19
N LYS A 158 11.45 -14.62 -0.79
CA LYS A 158 11.89 -14.66 -2.19
C LYS A 158 12.20 -13.26 -2.75
N HIS A 159 11.29 -12.31 -2.57
CA HIS A 159 11.43 -10.99 -3.17
C HIS A 159 12.57 -10.16 -2.54
N ARG A 160 12.76 -10.31 -1.22
CA ARG A 160 13.88 -9.67 -0.51
C ARG A 160 15.21 -10.28 -0.91
N LEU A 161 15.27 -11.60 -1.09
CA LEU A 161 16.47 -12.28 -1.58
C LEU A 161 16.80 -11.83 -3.00
N TYR A 162 15.82 -11.78 -3.92
CA TYR A 162 16.03 -11.25 -5.27
C TYR A 162 16.62 -9.85 -5.23
N ARG A 163 16.01 -8.96 -4.44
CA ARG A 163 16.52 -7.58 -4.36
C ARG A 163 17.91 -7.51 -3.75
N ALA A 164 18.20 -8.29 -2.72
CA ALA A 164 19.53 -8.35 -2.12
C ALA A 164 20.59 -8.85 -3.13
N ILE A 165 20.27 -9.89 -3.87
CA ILE A 165 21.17 -10.44 -4.91
C ILE A 165 21.40 -9.40 -6.01
N GLU A 166 20.35 -8.73 -6.50
CA GLU A 166 20.47 -7.65 -7.50
C GLU A 166 21.44 -6.54 -7.03
N LEU A 167 21.29 -6.09 -5.78
CA LEU A 167 22.12 -5.05 -5.20
C LEU A 167 23.59 -5.49 -5.07
N MET A 168 23.82 -6.68 -4.53
CA MET A 168 25.17 -7.24 -4.36
C MET A 168 25.85 -7.47 -5.70
N THR A 169 25.11 -7.97 -6.70
CA THR A 169 25.63 -8.16 -8.07
C THR A 169 26.02 -6.84 -8.73
N ALA A 170 25.31 -5.77 -8.39
CA ALA A 170 25.63 -4.40 -8.83
C ALA A 170 26.72 -3.72 -7.96
N GLY A 171 27.25 -4.39 -6.93
CA GLY A 171 28.25 -3.86 -6.03
C GLY A 171 27.73 -2.93 -4.93
N ASP A 172 26.40 -2.79 -4.80
CA ASP A 172 25.77 -1.94 -3.79
C ASP A 172 25.46 -2.70 -2.50
N TYR A 173 26.48 -3.03 -1.74
CA TYR A 173 26.34 -3.66 -0.42
C TYR A 173 25.82 -2.68 0.64
N LYS A 174 26.05 -1.37 0.47
CA LYS A 174 25.67 -0.34 1.44
C LYS A 174 24.15 -0.23 1.61
N SER A 175 23.40 -0.38 0.55
CA SER A 175 21.93 -0.33 0.57
C SER A 175 21.28 -1.50 1.33
N LEU A 176 22.02 -2.55 1.63
CA LEU A 176 21.58 -3.70 2.43
C LEU A 176 21.82 -3.53 3.92
N ILE A 177 22.67 -2.57 4.31
CA ILE A 177 22.93 -2.25 5.71
C ILE A 177 21.73 -1.45 6.23
N LYS A 178 21.24 -1.83 7.43
CA LYS A 178 20.12 -1.16 8.07
C LYS A 178 20.41 0.35 8.22
N GLN A 179 19.58 1.17 7.58
CA GLN A 179 19.68 2.62 7.69
C GLN A 179 19.32 3.08 9.10
N THR A 180 20.07 4.07 9.61
CA THR A 180 19.71 4.77 10.84
C THR A 180 18.47 5.62 10.59
N LYS A 181 17.49 5.51 11.47
CA LYS A 181 16.25 6.32 11.40
C LYS A 181 16.53 7.70 11.97
N GLU A 182 16.34 8.74 11.17
CA GLU A 182 16.54 10.14 11.56
C GLU A 182 15.29 10.79 12.19
N GLY A 183 14.23 10.00 12.45
CA GLY A 183 12.93 10.50 12.91
C GLY A 183 11.95 10.78 11.77
N LEU A 184 10.92 11.58 12.06
CA LEU A 184 9.90 11.93 11.06
C LEU A 184 10.36 13.12 10.21
N SER A 185 10.14 13.04 8.91
CA SER A 185 10.55 14.05 7.92
C SER A 185 9.59 15.25 7.84
N TYR A 186 8.40 15.11 8.40
CA TYR A 186 7.33 16.10 8.31
C TYR A 186 6.82 16.50 9.69
N LYS A 187 6.30 17.73 9.81
CA LYS A 187 5.59 18.20 11.00
C LYS A 187 4.11 17.86 10.86
N GLY A 188 3.54 17.21 11.86
CA GLY A 188 2.13 16.85 11.93
C GLY A 188 1.90 15.46 12.49
N PRO A 189 0.66 15.11 12.80
CA PRO A 189 0.33 13.86 13.45
C PRO A 189 0.30 12.68 12.45
N VAL A 190 0.60 11.50 12.97
CA VAL A 190 0.37 10.23 12.30
C VAL A 190 -0.71 9.49 13.08
N ILE A 191 -1.92 9.48 12.56
CA ILE A 191 -3.11 8.97 13.24
C ILE A 191 -3.46 7.59 12.68
N GLY A 192 -3.52 6.60 13.56
CA GLY A 192 -3.89 5.24 13.24
C GLY A 192 -5.33 4.94 13.66
N LEU A 193 -6.17 4.51 12.72
CA LEU A 193 -7.51 4.02 13.04
C LEU A 193 -7.46 2.50 13.27
N GLN A 194 -8.10 2.03 14.33
CA GLN A 194 -8.28 0.61 14.59
C GLN A 194 -9.70 0.31 15.07
N ARG A 195 -10.15 -0.91 14.81
CA ARG A 195 -11.44 -1.44 15.27
C ARG A 195 -11.23 -2.77 15.98
N GLU A 196 -12.21 -3.15 16.77
CA GLU A 196 -12.28 -4.51 17.29
C GLU A 196 -12.28 -5.51 16.12
N ARG A 197 -11.66 -6.67 16.32
CA ARG A 197 -11.36 -7.61 15.22
C ARG A 197 -12.60 -8.17 14.56
N SER A 198 -13.63 -8.48 15.33
CA SER A 198 -14.90 -9.01 14.79
C SER A 198 -15.59 -7.97 13.92
N ASP A 199 -15.75 -6.73 14.41
CA ASP A 199 -16.32 -5.62 13.65
C ASP A 199 -15.55 -5.33 12.35
N LEU A 200 -14.23 -5.31 12.42
CA LEU A 200 -13.40 -5.13 11.22
C LEU A 200 -13.61 -6.24 10.19
N TYR A 201 -13.74 -7.49 10.64
CA TYR A 201 -13.93 -8.63 9.75
C TYR A 201 -15.30 -8.64 9.10
N ASP A 202 -16.36 -8.27 9.83
CA ASP A 202 -17.71 -8.13 9.29
C ASP A 202 -17.78 -7.03 8.23
N ARG A 203 -17.14 -5.89 8.50
CA ARG A 203 -17.00 -4.78 7.52
C ARG A 203 -16.23 -5.21 6.27
N ILE A 204 -15.17 -6.00 6.42
CA ILE A 204 -14.41 -6.54 5.28
C ILE A 204 -15.29 -7.47 4.45
N ASN A 205 -15.98 -8.42 5.09
CA ASN A 205 -16.83 -9.37 4.39
C ASN A 205 -17.95 -8.64 3.63
N ARG A 206 -18.63 -7.70 4.29
CA ARG A 206 -19.69 -6.88 3.66
C ARG A 206 -19.16 -6.05 2.49
N ARG A 207 -17.97 -5.46 2.63
CA ARG A 207 -17.33 -4.72 1.54
C ARG A 207 -17.08 -5.60 0.32
N VAL A 208 -16.61 -6.83 0.50
CA VAL A 208 -16.39 -7.77 -0.60
C VAL A 208 -17.72 -8.12 -1.29
N GLU A 209 -18.80 -8.39 -0.55
CA GLU A 209 -20.12 -8.60 -1.12
C GLU A 209 -20.55 -7.41 -2.00
N ILE A 210 -20.42 -6.19 -1.49
CA ILE A 210 -20.71 -4.95 -2.23
C ILE A 210 -19.84 -4.81 -3.49
N MET A 211 -18.57 -5.23 -3.46
CA MET A 211 -17.71 -5.22 -4.66
C MET A 211 -18.28 -6.13 -5.75
N PHE A 212 -18.76 -7.32 -5.40
CA PHE A 212 -19.42 -8.23 -6.36
C PHE A 212 -20.75 -7.66 -6.85
N GLU A 213 -21.59 -7.10 -5.96
CA GLU A 213 -22.83 -6.41 -6.31
C GLU A 213 -22.59 -5.23 -7.29
N LYS A 214 -21.47 -4.50 -7.14
CA LYS A 214 -21.06 -3.40 -8.00
C LYS A 214 -20.42 -3.85 -9.33
N GLY A 215 -20.24 -5.15 -9.55
CA GLY A 215 -19.73 -5.68 -10.82
C GLY A 215 -18.21 -5.88 -10.86
N LEU A 216 -17.56 -6.27 -9.77
CA LEU A 216 -16.12 -6.58 -9.74
C LEU A 216 -15.72 -7.57 -10.84
N VAL A 217 -16.56 -8.60 -11.07
CA VAL A 217 -16.30 -9.59 -12.13
C VAL A 217 -16.29 -8.95 -13.51
N ASP A 218 -17.23 -8.04 -13.76
CA ASP A 218 -17.31 -7.36 -15.05
C ASP A 218 -16.17 -6.34 -15.25
N GLU A 219 -15.72 -5.67 -14.18
CA GLU A 219 -14.53 -4.82 -14.22
C GLU A 219 -13.31 -5.64 -14.68
N VAL A 220 -13.08 -6.84 -14.09
CA VAL A 220 -11.96 -7.71 -14.48
C VAL A 220 -12.11 -8.24 -15.89
N LYS A 221 -13.32 -8.67 -16.30
CA LYS A 221 -13.59 -9.10 -17.69
C LYS A 221 -13.27 -8.02 -18.70
N GLN A 222 -13.65 -6.77 -18.42
CA GLN A 222 -13.37 -5.63 -19.31
C GLN A 222 -11.88 -5.36 -19.44
N LEU A 223 -11.14 -5.39 -18.31
CA LEU A 223 -9.69 -5.23 -18.32
C LEU A 223 -8.99 -6.31 -19.15
N LEU A 224 -9.36 -7.57 -18.97
CA LEU A 224 -8.81 -8.69 -19.76
C LEU A 224 -9.17 -8.55 -21.25
N LYS A 225 -10.43 -8.16 -21.54
CA LYS A 225 -10.90 -7.96 -22.92
C LYS A 225 -10.18 -6.78 -23.61
N SER A 226 -9.78 -5.77 -22.86
CA SER A 226 -8.99 -4.65 -23.40
C SER A 226 -7.51 -4.98 -23.61
N GLY A 227 -7.07 -6.19 -23.28
CA GLY A 227 -5.72 -6.68 -23.51
C GLY A 227 -4.75 -6.49 -22.32
N VAL A 228 -5.23 -6.09 -21.15
CA VAL A 228 -4.39 -6.00 -19.94
C VAL A 228 -3.83 -7.38 -19.60
N ASN A 229 -2.53 -7.44 -19.37
CA ASN A 229 -1.84 -8.69 -19.04
C ASN A 229 -2.26 -9.20 -17.64
N PRO A 230 -2.85 -10.41 -17.52
CA PRO A 230 -3.29 -10.96 -16.23
C PRO A 230 -2.13 -11.18 -15.23
N ASN A 231 -0.88 -11.18 -15.68
CA ASN A 231 0.30 -11.31 -14.84
C ASN A 231 0.93 -9.96 -14.46
N CYS A 232 0.36 -8.81 -14.88
CA CYS A 232 0.86 -7.50 -14.55
C CYS A 232 0.78 -7.22 -13.02
N GLN A 233 1.46 -6.17 -12.59
CA GLN A 233 1.49 -5.81 -11.16
C GLN A 233 0.10 -5.47 -10.62
N ALA A 234 -0.73 -4.79 -11.38
CA ALA A 234 -2.08 -4.39 -11.00
C ALA A 234 -2.97 -5.60 -10.64
N PHE A 235 -2.86 -6.69 -11.42
CA PHE A 235 -3.64 -7.92 -11.18
C PHE A 235 -3.16 -8.75 -9.98
N LYS A 236 -2.02 -8.42 -9.36
CA LYS A 236 -1.60 -9.03 -8.07
C LYS A 236 -2.42 -8.53 -6.87
N GLY A 237 -3.23 -7.48 -7.07
CA GLY A 237 -4.18 -6.98 -6.06
C GLY A 237 -5.21 -8.03 -5.66
N ILE A 238 -5.60 -8.00 -4.39
CA ILE A 238 -6.68 -8.85 -3.87
C ILE A 238 -7.99 -8.44 -4.57
N GLY A 239 -8.75 -9.42 -5.02
CA GLY A 239 -9.95 -9.24 -5.83
C GLY A 239 -9.68 -9.57 -7.31
N TYR A 240 -8.62 -9.01 -7.90
CA TYR A 240 -8.33 -9.19 -9.33
C TYR A 240 -7.81 -10.59 -9.64
N LYS A 241 -6.77 -11.05 -8.97
CA LYS A 241 -6.20 -12.39 -9.19
C LYS A 241 -7.18 -13.52 -8.90
N GLU A 242 -8.04 -13.36 -7.89
CA GLU A 242 -9.05 -14.35 -7.54
C GLU A 242 -10.17 -14.39 -8.59
N VAL A 243 -10.60 -13.24 -9.10
CA VAL A 243 -11.59 -13.18 -10.17
C VAL A 243 -11.04 -13.74 -11.48
N VAL A 244 -9.75 -13.54 -11.80
CA VAL A 244 -9.11 -14.22 -12.95
C VAL A 244 -9.22 -15.74 -12.81
N GLN A 245 -8.90 -16.31 -11.64
CA GLN A 245 -9.05 -17.75 -11.39
C GLN A 245 -10.50 -18.25 -11.57
N TYR A 246 -11.47 -17.45 -11.14
CA TYR A 246 -12.90 -17.75 -11.38
C TYR A 246 -13.24 -17.73 -12.86
N LEU A 247 -12.78 -16.74 -13.62
CA LEU A 247 -13.03 -16.62 -15.06
C LEU A 247 -12.36 -17.74 -15.87
N GLU A 248 -11.24 -18.25 -15.41
CA GLU A 248 -10.54 -19.43 -15.97
C GLU A 248 -11.20 -20.76 -15.56
N GLY A 249 -12.24 -20.75 -14.73
CA GLY A 249 -12.94 -21.95 -14.27
C GLY A 249 -12.17 -22.77 -13.22
N LEU A 250 -11.13 -22.21 -12.63
CA LEU A 250 -10.30 -22.88 -11.61
C LEU A 250 -10.99 -22.94 -10.24
N ILE A 251 -11.86 -21.99 -9.95
CA ILE A 251 -12.66 -21.93 -8.72
C ILE A 251 -14.12 -21.53 -9.02
N SER A 252 -15.06 -21.91 -8.16
CA SER A 252 -16.46 -21.46 -8.26
C SER A 252 -16.62 -20.00 -7.86
N TYR A 253 -17.77 -19.40 -8.18
CA TYR A 253 -18.10 -18.03 -7.77
C TYR A 253 -18.06 -17.87 -6.24
N ASP A 254 -18.71 -18.78 -5.50
CA ASP A 254 -18.73 -18.72 -4.03
C ASP A 254 -17.33 -18.88 -3.44
N ALA A 255 -16.52 -19.79 -3.98
CA ALA A 255 -15.13 -19.95 -3.57
C ALA A 255 -14.29 -18.71 -3.85
N CYS A 256 -14.57 -17.96 -4.94
CA CYS A 256 -13.92 -16.70 -5.24
C CYS A 256 -14.25 -15.63 -4.20
N VAL A 257 -15.53 -15.47 -3.84
CA VAL A 257 -15.98 -14.54 -2.80
C VAL A 257 -15.29 -14.84 -1.46
N ASP A 258 -15.37 -16.12 -1.02
CA ASP A 258 -14.76 -16.58 0.24
C ASP A 258 -13.24 -16.33 0.26
N LEU A 259 -12.58 -16.59 -0.85
CA LEU A 259 -11.11 -16.41 -0.98
C LEU A 259 -10.72 -14.93 -0.88
N ILE A 260 -11.47 -14.03 -1.53
CA ILE A 260 -11.24 -12.59 -1.46
C ILE A 260 -11.49 -12.09 -0.03
N GLN A 261 -12.56 -12.49 0.62
CA GLN A 261 -12.84 -12.15 2.02
C GLN A 261 -11.69 -12.60 2.93
N LYS A 262 -11.28 -13.88 2.82
CA LYS A 262 -10.16 -14.45 3.58
C LYS A 262 -8.86 -13.69 3.35
N ASN A 263 -8.49 -13.44 2.10
CA ASN A 263 -7.25 -12.76 1.73
C ASN A 263 -7.25 -11.30 2.21
N THR A 264 -8.41 -10.63 2.18
CA THR A 264 -8.58 -9.26 2.68
C THR A 264 -8.46 -9.19 4.20
N ARG A 265 -9.02 -10.15 4.96
CA ARG A 265 -8.80 -10.26 6.41
C ARG A 265 -7.33 -10.49 6.76
N HIS A 266 -6.64 -11.35 6.01
CA HIS A 266 -5.19 -11.55 6.18
C HIS A 266 -4.38 -10.29 5.85
N PHE A 267 -4.79 -9.55 4.82
CA PHE A 267 -4.16 -8.28 4.47
C PHE A 267 -4.35 -7.24 5.58
N ALA A 268 -5.56 -7.08 6.10
CA ALA A 268 -5.85 -6.19 7.24
C ALA A 268 -4.99 -6.54 8.47
N LYS A 269 -4.83 -7.83 8.79
CA LYS A 269 -3.95 -8.29 9.87
C LYS A 269 -2.48 -7.88 9.62
N ARG A 270 -1.98 -8.03 8.39
CA ARG A 270 -0.62 -7.61 8.03
C ARG A 270 -0.44 -6.09 8.15
N GLN A 271 -1.44 -5.30 7.74
CA GLN A 271 -1.43 -3.84 7.88
C GLN A 271 -1.31 -3.43 9.35
N ILE A 272 -2.15 -3.98 10.23
CA ILE A 272 -2.11 -3.71 11.68
C ILE A 272 -0.73 -4.08 12.25
N THR A 273 -0.22 -5.27 11.90
CA THR A 273 1.10 -5.74 12.37
C THR A 273 2.23 -4.81 11.91
N TRP A 274 2.12 -4.27 10.70
CA TRP A 274 3.09 -3.30 10.16
C TRP A 274 3.04 -1.99 10.95
N TYR A 275 1.88 -1.39 11.06
CA TYR A 275 1.70 -0.09 11.71
C TYR A 275 2.02 -0.13 13.21
N LYS A 276 1.77 -1.23 13.91
CA LYS A 276 2.16 -1.40 15.33
C LYS A 276 3.68 -1.30 15.59
N ARG A 277 4.51 -1.40 14.55
CA ARG A 277 5.97 -1.23 14.65
C ARG A 277 6.41 0.24 14.50
N MET A 278 5.47 1.13 14.21
CA MET A 278 5.71 2.57 14.04
C MET A 278 5.28 3.28 15.33
N PRO A 279 6.22 3.62 16.24
CA PRO A 279 5.91 4.05 17.61
C PRO A 279 5.31 5.47 17.68
N TYR A 280 5.38 6.22 16.59
CA TYR A 280 4.87 7.58 16.47
C TYR A 280 3.41 7.66 16.00
N ILE A 281 2.72 6.53 15.86
CA ILE A 281 1.31 6.51 15.49
C ILE A 281 0.45 6.71 16.75
N GLU A 282 -0.38 7.73 16.72
CA GLU A 282 -1.44 7.96 17.71
C GLU A 282 -2.69 7.16 17.31
N TRP A 283 -3.03 6.16 18.12
CA TRP A 283 -4.10 5.23 17.81
C TRP A 283 -5.45 5.67 18.33
N ILE A 284 -6.45 5.73 17.44
CA ILE A 284 -7.86 5.92 17.78
C ILE A 284 -8.58 4.58 17.58
N THR A 285 -9.19 4.10 18.67
CA THR A 285 -10.03 2.90 18.61
C THR A 285 -11.47 3.31 18.33
N ILE A 286 -12.03 2.73 17.28
CA ILE A 286 -13.39 2.98 16.83
C ILE A 286 -14.20 1.70 17.10
N ASP A 287 -15.37 1.83 17.67
CA ASP A 287 -16.35 0.76 17.82
C ASP A 287 -17.59 0.98 16.95
N SER A 288 -18.58 0.10 17.08
CA SER A 288 -19.83 0.20 16.34
C SER A 288 -20.74 1.35 16.77
N GLN A 289 -20.49 1.94 17.94
CA GLN A 289 -21.26 3.06 18.49
C GLN A 289 -20.63 4.42 18.19
N THR A 290 -19.33 4.44 17.86
CA THR A 290 -18.59 5.67 17.58
C THR A 290 -19.06 6.28 16.27
N THR A 291 -19.63 7.47 16.34
CA THR A 291 -20.12 8.22 15.18
C THR A 291 -18.98 8.86 14.38
N GLU A 292 -19.22 9.15 13.11
CA GLU A 292 -18.25 9.87 12.25
C GLU A 292 -17.88 11.24 12.83
N ALA A 293 -18.83 11.95 13.43
CA ALA A 293 -18.59 13.25 14.06
C ALA A 293 -17.67 13.14 15.28
N GLU A 294 -17.82 12.10 16.09
CA GLU A 294 -16.93 11.85 17.24
C GLU A 294 -15.51 11.50 16.76
N ILE A 295 -15.37 10.64 15.73
CA ILE A 295 -14.07 10.31 15.14
C ILE A 295 -13.40 11.60 14.63
N TYR A 296 -14.14 12.40 13.87
CA TYR A 296 -13.66 13.67 13.34
C TYR A 296 -13.19 14.60 14.46
N GLY A 297 -13.99 14.78 15.52
CA GLY A 297 -13.64 15.62 16.67
C GLY A 297 -12.38 15.15 17.40
N MET A 298 -12.24 13.84 17.64
CA MET A 298 -11.02 13.28 18.24
C MET A 298 -9.78 13.56 17.38
N VAL A 299 -9.90 13.39 16.08
CA VAL A 299 -8.80 13.62 15.14
C VAL A 299 -8.44 15.09 15.04
N CYS A 300 -9.43 16.00 15.00
CA CYS A 300 -9.19 17.45 15.00
C CYS A 300 -8.41 17.90 16.25
N ASN A 301 -8.75 17.39 17.43
CA ASN A 301 -8.03 17.70 18.66
C ASN A 301 -6.54 17.31 18.58
N ILE A 302 -6.22 16.18 17.98
CA ILE A 302 -4.83 15.74 17.75
C ILE A 302 -4.14 16.66 16.75
N ILE A 303 -4.79 16.98 15.63
CA ILE A 303 -4.24 17.86 14.58
C ILE A 303 -3.95 19.25 15.15
N ASP A 304 -4.90 19.86 15.82
CA ASP A 304 -4.79 21.22 16.35
C ASP A 304 -3.72 21.35 17.45
N SER A 305 -3.45 20.26 18.18
CA SER A 305 -2.36 20.22 19.16
C SER A 305 -0.98 20.02 18.53
N SER A 306 -0.91 19.59 17.26
CA SER A 306 0.34 19.24 16.56
C SER A 306 0.91 20.37 15.71
N PHE A 307 0.10 21.40 15.38
CA PHE A 307 0.48 22.54 14.54
C PHE A 307 0.57 23.84 15.27
#